data_670d4340a74f5d70d07c94ae18fbdf9e
#
_entry.id   670d4340a74f5d70d07c94ae18fbdf9e
#
_cell.length_a   1.000
_cell.length_b   1.000
_cell.length_c   1.000
_cell.angle_alpha   90.00
_cell.angle_beta   90.00
_cell.angle_gamma   90.00
#
_symmetry.space_group_name_H-M   'P 1'
#
loop_
_entity.id
_entity.type
_entity.pdbx_description
1 polymer ?
#
loop_
_entity_poly.entity_id
_entity_poly.type
_entity_poly.pdbx_seq_one_letter_code
_entity_poly.pdbx_strand_id
1 'polypeptide(L)'
;MLDFPKSATGGTVRAVRTITISPSTTPVLAATTPASSVGTTSAVVGGNVTDEGMTQVTARGFVYGTSSGASTFTVNAGAGQGSFSSTLTGLTGRTTYYVRSFATNAQGTTYGTEVSFTPVTVITTVTIGTQIWTNTNLDVTTYRNGDPITYASNAVEWNAATNAGIGAWSYYNWDPANGAIYGKLYNWYAVNDSRRLAPSGYHIPTKLEFNTLATNSGTTLKSSSAEWGVNSGTNTTGFTGLPGGNNNISQSNRFEDKGTSGWFWTSDEDGASPTKAYFRLLHQTAGFVDVGSYLKKYGMSIRLVRD
;
A
#
# COMPACT_ATOMS: atom_id res chain seq x y z
N MET A 1 -7.11 -100.54 32.07
CA MET A 1 -7.55 -99.14 31.99
C MET A 1 -6.43 -98.37 32.63
N LEU A 2 -5.57 -97.80 31.80
CA LEU A 2 -4.39 -96.99 32.24
C LEU A 2 -4.75 -95.55 32.36
N ASP A 3 -4.64 -95.04 33.57
CA ASP A 3 -4.90 -93.61 33.86
C ASP A 3 -3.61 -92.83 33.61
N PHE A 4 -3.66 -91.87 32.73
CA PHE A 4 -2.54 -91.00 32.44
C PHE A 4 -2.72 -89.70 33.25
N PRO A 5 -1.70 -89.27 33.97
CA PRO A 5 -1.75 -88.02 34.64
C PRO A 5 -1.69 -86.82 33.63
N LYS A 6 -2.63 -85.91 33.76
CA LYS A 6 -2.59 -84.66 32.98
C LYS A 6 -1.43 -83.81 33.46
N SER A 7 -0.40 -83.68 32.69
CA SER A 7 0.67 -82.71 32.87
C SER A 7 0.09 -81.34 32.65
N ALA A 8 0.01 -80.52 33.70
CA ALA A 8 -0.30 -79.10 33.60
C ALA A 8 0.95 -78.37 33.11
N THR A 9 1.08 -78.22 31.82
CA THR A 9 2.04 -77.28 31.28
C THR A 9 1.45 -75.89 31.43
N GLY A 10 1.88 -75.17 32.46
CA GLY A 10 1.59 -73.75 32.63
C GLY A 10 2.25 -72.93 31.53
N GLY A 11 1.51 -72.71 30.47
CA GLY A 11 1.90 -71.76 29.47
C GLY A 11 1.84 -70.32 30.01
N THR A 12 2.99 -69.69 30.11
CA THR A 12 3.03 -68.24 30.43
C THR A 12 2.42 -67.47 29.29
N VAL A 13 1.24 -66.94 29.46
CA VAL A 13 0.61 -65.99 28.51
C VAL A 13 1.33 -64.67 28.70
N ARG A 14 2.19 -64.31 27.75
CA ARG A 14 2.68 -62.93 27.65
C ARG A 14 1.59 -62.10 27.00
N ALA A 15 1.06 -61.14 27.73
CA ALA A 15 0.21 -60.13 27.17
C ALA A 15 1.02 -59.28 26.15
N VAL A 16 0.68 -59.38 24.87
CA VAL A 16 1.21 -58.51 23.85
C VAL A 16 0.39 -57.22 23.92
N ARG A 17 1.00 -56.15 24.42
CA ARG A 17 0.41 -54.82 24.34
C ARG A 17 0.57 -54.33 22.90
N THR A 18 -0.51 -54.25 22.14
CA THR A 18 -0.52 -53.60 20.86
C THR A 18 -0.28 -52.12 21.11
N ILE A 19 0.94 -51.65 20.88
CA ILE A 19 1.21 -50.21 20.83
C ILE A 19 0.66 -49.74 19.48
N THR A 20 -0.47 -49.13 19.46
CA THR A 20 -0.94 -48.36 18.29
C THR A 20 -0.07 -47.12 18.25
N ILE A 21 0.94 -47.14 17.38
CA ILE A 21 1.70 -45.93 17.04
C ILE A 21 0.74 -45.11 16.18
N SER A 22 0.10 -44.11 16.75
CA SER A 22 -0.59 -43.10 15.96
C SER A 22 0.45 -42.46 15.03
N PRO A 23 0.17 -42.31 13.72
CA PRO A 23 1.11 -41.65 12.82
C PRO A 23 1.45 -40.25 13.37
N SER A 24 2.74 -39.99 13.39
CA SER A 24 3.25 -38.68 13.80
C SER A 24 2.62 -37.60 12.91
N THR A 25 1.93 -36.64 13.52
CA THR A 25 1.16 -35.65 12.79
C THR A 25 1.76 -34.26 12.94
N THR A 26 1.62 -33.45 11.87
CA THR A 26 1.93 -32.01 11.91
C THR A 26 0.95 -31.28 12.83
N PRO A 27 1.26 -30.05 13.28
CA PRO A 27 0.34 -29.26 14.09
C PRO A 27 -1.00 -28.99 13.41
N VAL A 28 -2.05 -28.79 14.20
CA VAL A 28 -3.36 -28.35 13.74
C VAL A 28 -3.58 -26.89 14.17
N LEU A 29 -3.93 -26.04 13.19
CA LEU A 29 -4.25 -24.64 13.42
C LEU A 29 -5.73 -24.38 13.18
N ALA A 30 -6.32 -23.51 13.99
CA ALA A 30 -7.56 -22.84 13.63
C ALA A 30 -7.32 -21.88 12.43
N ALA A 31 -8.40 -21.40 11.85
CA ALA A 31 -8.30 -20.36 10.81
C ALA A 31 -7.48 -19.16 11.30
N THR A 32 -6.68 -18.57 10.41
CA THR A 32 -6.01 -17.30 10.72
C THR A 32 -7.05 -16.25 11.07
N THR A 33 -6.86 -15.56 12.19
CA THR A 33 -7.79 -14.52 12.63
C THR A 33 -7.70 -13.32 11.68
N PRO A 34 -8.82 -12.73 11.22
CA PRO A 34 -8.80 -11.50 10.46
C PRO A 34 -7.96 -10.41 11.15
N ALA A 35 -7.21 -9.63 10.35
CA ALA A 35 -6.38 -8.58 10.88
C ALA A 35 -7.22 -7.53 11.65
N SER A 36 -6.68 -7.07 12.77
CA SER A 36 -7.25 -6.01 13.60
C SER A 36 -6.26 -4.87 13.80
N SER A 37 -6.73 -3.75 14.36
CA SER A 37 -5.89 -2.55 14.58
C SER A 37 -5.10 -2.18 13.32
N VAL A 38 -5.76 -2.25 12.15
CA VAL A 38 -5.14 -1.97 10.87
C VAL A 38 -4.84 -0.47 10.78
N GLY A 39 -3.57 -0.13 10.93
CA GLY A 39 -3.03 1.24 10.82
C GLY A 39 -2.54 1.57 9.42
N THR A 40 -1.72 2.61 9.32
CA THR A 40 -1.12 3.05 8.05
C THR A 40 0.06 2.18 7.61
N THR A 41 0.84 1.70 8.57
CA THR A 41 2.07 0.93 8.35
C THR A 41 2.14 -0.33 9.21
N SER A 42 1.05 -0.67 9.90
CA SER A 42 0.99 -1.82 10.80
C SER A 42 -0.40 -2.44 10.85
N ALA A 43 -0.46 -3.71 11.24
CA ALA A 43 -1.70 -4.43 11.54
C ALA A 43 -1.42 -5.53 12.58
N VAL A 44 -2.39 -5.85 13.42
CA VAL A 44 -2.31 -6.99 14.35
C VAL A 44 -2.96 -8.20 13.69
N VAL A 45 -2.26 -9.32 13.70
CA VAL A 45 -2.73 -10.62 13.17
C VAL A 45 -2.73 -11.68 14.27
N GLY A 46 -3.64 -12.64 14.17
CA GLY A 46 -3.83 -13.68 15.19
C GLY A 46 -3.89 -15.09 14.60
N GLY A 47 -3.49 -16.06 15.41
CA GLY A 47 -3.56 -17.48 15.11
C GLY A 47 -3.77 -18.31 16.39
N ASN A 48 -4.11 -19.58 16.22
CA ASN A 48 -4.28 -20.49 17.35
C ASN A 48 -3.85 -21.91 16.95
N VAL A 49 -2.87 -22.46 17.65
CA VAL A 49 -2.50 -23.86 17.55
C VAL A 49 -3.45 -24.66 18.44
N THR A 50 -4.35 -25.42 17.83
CA THR A 50 -5.35 -26.23 18.56
C THR A 50 -4.82 -27.59 18.97
N ASP A 51 -3.84 -28.12 18.25
CA ASP A 51 -3.16 -29.38 18.56
C ASP A 51 -1.70 -29.28 18.06
N GLU A 52 -0.75 -29.70 18.92
CA GLU A 52 0.67 -29.73 18.54
C GLU A 52 1.04 -30.93 17.66
N GLY A 53 0.13 -31.88 17.50
CA GLY A 53 0.41 -33.19 16.92
C GLY A 53 1.17 -34.10 17.90
N MET A 54 2.02 -34.98 17.38
CA MET A 54 2.75 -35.95 18.23
C MET A 54 4.03 -35.39 18.86
N THR A 55 4.45 -34.21 18.46
CA THR A 55 5.63 -33.52 19.01
C THR A 55 5.31 -32.05 19.23
N GLN A 56 6.00 -31.47 20.20
CA GLN A 56 5.83 -30.06 20.54
C GLN A 56 6.05 -29.14 19.34
N VAL A 57 5.24 -28.09 19.24
CA VAL A 57 5.44 -27.01 18.28
C VAL A 57 6.67 -26.19 18.69
N THR A 58 7.68 -26.22 17.82
CA THR A 58 8.97 -25.55 18.03
C THR A 58 8.99 -24.11 17.51
N ALA A 59 8.12 -23.80 16.53
CA ALA A 59 7.97 -22.46 15.99
C ALA A 59 6.52 -22.22 15.55
N ARG A 60 6.02 -21.01 15.77
CA ARG A 60 4.73 -20.53 15.24
C ARG A 60 4.81 -19.04 14.92
N GLY A 61 3.97 -18.59 14.00
CA GLY A 61 4.00 -17.20 13.57
C GLY A 61 3.12 -16.95 12.36
N PHE A 62 3.55 -16.00 11.53
CA PHE A 62 2.80 -15.59 10.34
C PHE A 62 3.73 -15.46 9.14
N VAL A 63 3.23 -15.89 7.98
CA VAL A 63 3.82 -15.58 6.67
C VAL A 63 2.87 -14.65 5.93
N TYR A 64 3.41 -13.65 5.23
CA TYR A 64 2.59 -12.68 4.52
C TYR A 64 3.31 -12.13 3.28
N GLY A 65 2.53 -11.50 2.40
CA GLY A 65 3.03 -10.85 1.19
C GLY A 65 1.93 -10.08 0.48
N THR A 66 2.23 -9.51 -0.67
CA THR A 66 1.32 -8.65 -1.46
C THR A 66 0.54 -9.39 -2.55
N SER A 67 0.70 -10.70 -2.64
CA SER A 67 -0.08 -11.58 -3.54
C SER A 67 -0.60 -12.78 -2.77
N SER A 68 -1.75 -13.34 -3.19
CA SER A 68 -2.32 -14.54 -2.57
C SER A 68 -1.33 -15.70 -2.65
N GLY A 69 -1.23 -16.46 -1.58
CA GLY A 69 -0.26 -17.56 -1.42
C GLY A 69 1.17 -17.12 -1.12
N ALA A 70 1.48 -15.84 -1.15
CA ALA A 70 2.84 -15.35 -0.90
C ALA A 70 3.30 -15.61 0.54
N SER A 71 4.60 -15.90 0.66
CA SER A 71 5.31 -16.05 1.93
C SER A 71 6.61 -15.23 1.88
N THR A 72 6.52 -13.99 1.39
CA THR A 72 7.67 -13.10 1.17
C THR A 72 8.29 -12.68 2.49
N PHE A 73 7.45 -12.47 3.51
CA PHE A 73 7.87 -12.05 4.85
C PHE A 73 7.41 -13.07 5.88
N THR A 74 8.20 -13.24 6.93
CA THR A 74 7.89 -14.13 8.06
C THR A 74 8.08 -13.39 9.38
N VAL A 75 7.09 -13.54 10.27
CA VAL A 75 7.18 -13.04 11.66
C VAL A 75 7.00 -14.23 12.60
N ASN A 76 7.98 -14.44 13.47
CA ASN A 76 7.93 -15.50 14.49
C ASN A 76 7.19 -14.99 15.74
N ALA A 77 6.27 -15.82 16.26
CA ALA A 77 5.46 -15.51 17.43
C ALA A 77 5.64 -16.55 18.56
N GLY A 78 6.79 -17.20 18.61
CA GLY A 78 7.16 -18.14 19.66
C GLY A 78 6.92 -19.61 19.29
N ALA A 79 6.57 -20.42 20.29
CA ALA A 79 6.41 -21.88 20.20
C ALA A 79 5.19 -22.34 21.04
N GLY A 80 4.84 -23.63 20.95
CA GLY A 80 3.82 -24.27 21.78
C GLY A 80 2.39 -24.10 21.29
N GLN A 81 1.45 -24.68 22.03
CA GLN A 81 0.02 -24.67 21.77
C GLN A 81 -0.63 -23.36 22.22
N GLY A 82 -1.85 -23.10 21.74
CA GLY A 82 -2.71 -21.98 22.15
C GLY A 82 -2.67 -20.80 21.20
N SER A 83 -3.38 -19.75 21.59
CA SER A 83 -3.50 -18.52 20.81
C SER A 83 -2.19 -17.72 20.81
N PHE A 84 -1.93 -17.04 19.70
CA PHE A 84 -0.77 -16.15 19.52
C PHE A 84 -1.13 -15.00 18.58
N SER A 85 -0.41 -13.92 18.70
CA SER A 85 -0.58 -12.74 17.84
C SER A 85 0.75 -12.08 17.56
N SER A 86 0.80 -11.28 16.51
CA SER A 86 1.93 -10.41 16.19
C SER A 86 1.45 -9.12 15.54
N THR A 87 2.26 -8.08 15.72
CA THR A 87 2.08 -6.84 14.98
C THR A 87 2.99 -6.88 13.76
N LEU A 88 2.39 -6.88 12.57
CA LEU A 88 3.11 -6.64 11.32
C LEU A 88 3.42 -5.16 11.21
N THR A 89 4.66 -4.81 10.84
CA THR A 89 5.12 -3.42 10.70
C THR A 89 5.78 -3.20 9.35
N GLY A 90 6.05 -1.93 8.98
CA GLY A 90 6.66 -1.60 7.69
C GLY A 90 5.73 -1.84 6.49
N LEU A 91 4.42 -1.91 6.73
CA LEU A 91 3.43 -2.09 5.69
C LEU A 91 3.26 -0.79 4.89
N THR A 92 2.94 -0.95 3.62
CA THR A 92 2.59 0.17 2.73
C THR A 92 1.07 0.39 2.76
N GLY A 93 0.65 1.60 3.06
CA GLY A 93 -0.76 2.00 3.00
C GLY A 93 -1.39 1.67 1.64
N ARG A 94 -2.64 1.26 1.62
CA ARG A 94 -3.42 0.88 0.42
C ARG A 94 -2.87 -0.30 -0.38
N THR A 95 -1.90 -1.01 0.13
CA THR A 95 -1.42 -2.27 -0.46
C THR A 95 -2.13 -3.41 0.23
N THR A 96 -2.83 -4.27 -0.51
CA THR A 96 -3.45 -5.46 0.06
C THR A 96 -2.37 -6.47 0.43
N TYR A 97 -2.39 -6.92 1.67
CA TYR A 97 -1.56 -7.99 2.19
C TYR A 97 -2.40 -9.23 2.42
N TYR A 98 -1.81 -10.38 2.10
CA TYR A 98 -2.35 -11.70 2.37
C TYR A 98 -1.51 -12.33 3.46
N VAL A 99 -2.13 -12.90 4.49
CA VAL A 99 -1.44 -13.45 5.66
C VAL A 99 -2.01 -14.82 6.04
N ARG A 100 -1.12 -15.73 6.45
CA ARG A 100 -1.47 -17.03 7.02
C ARG A 100 -0.68 -17.24 8.31
N SER A 101 -1.34 -17.76 9.32
CA SER A 101 -0.63 -18.31 10.48
C SER A 101 0.12 -19.59 10.10
N PHE A 102 1.21 -19.91 10.80
CA PHE A 102 1.90 -21.19 10.66
C PHE A 102 2.29 -21.78 12.01
N ALA A 103 2.45 -23.09 12.08
CA ALA A 103 3.08 -23.80 13.19
C ALA A 103 3.92 -24.95 12.67
N THR A 104 5.08 -25.18 13.29
CA THR A 104 6.07 -26.17 12.91
C THR A 104 6.39 -27.07 14.10
N ASN A 105 6.39 -28.38 13.87
CA ASN A 105 6.92 -29.38 14.77
C ASN A 105 7.96 -30.28 14.03
N ALA A 106 8.46 -31.34 14.64
CA ALA A 106 9.42 -32.25 14.02
C ALA A 106 8.91 -32.96 12.75
N GLN A 107 7.60 -33.00 12.51
CA GLN A 107 6.96 -33.66 11.37
C GLN A 107 6.68 -32.71 10.21
N GLY A 108 6.77 -31.39 10.43
CA GLY A 108 6.59 -30.38 9.37
C GLY A 108 5.84 -29.13 9.81
N THR A 109 5.52 -28.33 8.84
CA THR A 109 4.80 -27.04 9.02
C THR A 109 3.40 -27.14 8.44
N THR A 110 2.43 -26.65 9.22
CA THR A 110 1.05 -26.45 8.77
C THR A 110 0.72 -24.97 8.74
N TYR A 111 -0.13 -24.55 7.81
CA TYR A 111 -0.60 -23.18 7.66
C TYR A 111 -2.10 -23.08 7.92
N GLY A 112 -2.52 -22.01 8.58
CA GLY A 112 -3.91 -21.61 8.67
C GLY A 112 -4.47 -21.10 7.34
N THR A 113 -5.79 -20.89 7.29
CA THR A 113 -6.42 -20.26 6.11
C THR A 113 -5.88 -18.86 5.87
N GLU A 114 -5.78 -18.47 4.59
CA GLU A 114 -5.34 -17.13 4.23
C GLU A 114 -6.45 -16.11 4.53
N VAL A 115 -6.06 -14.98 5.07
CA VAL A 115 -6.89 -13.78 5.21
C VAL A 115 -6.17 -12.60 4.58
N SER A 116 -6.92 -11.59 4.12
CA SER A 116 -6.35 -10.39 3.55
C SER A 116 -6.78 -9.14 4.33
N PHE A 117 -5.95 -8.12 4.27
CA PHE A 117 -6.25 -6.79 4.82
C PHE A 117 -5.49 -5.72 4.03
N THR A 118 -5.97 -4.48 4.11
CA THR A 118 -5.32 -3.34 3.45
C THR A 118 -5.08 -2.24 4.50
N PRO A 119 -3.81 -1.88 4.79
CA PRO A 119 -3.50 -0.78 5.68
C PRO A 119 -4.16 0.51 5.21
N VAL A 120 -4.69 1.29 6.16
CA VAL A 120 -5.33 2.57 5.87
C VAL A 120 -4.28 3.63 5.55
N THR A 121 -4.66 4.67 4.83
CA THR A 121 -3.85 5.88 4.69
C THR A 121 -4.53 7.00 5.48
N VAL A 122 -3.83 7.62 6.41
CA VAL A 122 -4.31 8.85 7.01
C VAL A 122 -4.11 9.97 5.99
N ILE A 123 -5.21 10.49 5.49
CA ILE A 123 -5.19 11.71 4.67
C ILE A 123 -5.22 12.88 5.64
N THR A 124 -4.10 13.57 5.76
CA THR A 124 -4.03 14.78 6.56
C THR A 124 -4.53 15.98 5.76
N THR A 125 -5.31 16.84 6.40
CA THR A 125 -5.99 17.94 5.73
C THR A 125 -5.82 19.26 6.47
N VAL A 126 -6.07 20.36 5.75
CA VAL A 126 -6.09 21.72 6.24
C VAL A 126 -7.29 22.45 5.66
N THR A 127 -7.92 23.32 6.44
CA THR A 127 -8.98 24.20 5.96
C THR A 127 -8.38 25.51 5.44
N ILE A 128 -8.66 25.84 4.19
CA ILE A 128 -8.22 27.10 3.55
C ILE A 128 -9.47 27.76 2.95
N GLY A 129 -9.87 28.88 3.52
CA GLY A 129 -11.16 29.50 3.20
C GLY A 129 -12.31 28.58 3.59
N THR A 130 -13.14 28.21 2.62
CA THR A 130 -14.29 27.30 2.80
C THR A 130 -13.98 25.87 2.38
N GLN A 131 -12.76 25.57 1.92
CA GLN A 131 -12.37 24.27 1.38
C GLN A 131 -11.45 23.51 2.32
N ILE A 132 -11.57 22.19 2.34
CA ILE A 132 -10.69 21.31 3.10
C ILE A 132 -9.78 20.59 2.10
N TRP A 133 -8.49 20.92 2.13
CA TRP A 133 -7.46 20.43 1.22
C TRP A 133 -6.57 19.37 1.88
N THR A 134 -6.08 18.42 1.10
CA THR A 134 -4.96 17.60 1.57
C THR A 134 -3.71 18.45 1.68
N ASN A 135 -2.91 18.25 2.73
CA ASN A 135 -1.64 18.94 2.91
C ASN A 135 -0.42 18.11 2.42
N THR A 136 -0.67 16.94 1.86
CA THR A 136 0.31 16.10 1.17
C THR A 136 -0.15 15.79 -0.25
N ASN A 137 0.78 15.53 -1.17
CA ASN A 137 0.45 15.05 -2.49
C ASN A 137 -0.14 13.64 -2.41
N LEU A 138 -1.02 13.31 -3.35
CA LEU A 138 -1.60 11.98 -3.46
C LEU A 138 -0.49 10.94 -3.74
N ASP A 139 -0.54 9.82 -3.03
CA ASP A 139 0.48 8.77 -3.13
C ASP A 139 -0.16 7.37 -3.20
N VAL A 140 -1.16 7.20 -4.08
CA VAL A 140 -1.89 5.94 -4.24
C VAL A 140 -1.34 5.11 -5.39
N THR A 141 -1.46 3.78 -5.28
CA THR A 141 -1.10 2.82 -6.32
C THR A 141 -2.29 2.10 -6.92
N THR A 142 -3.49 2.36 -6.36
CA THR A 142 -4.74 1.74 -6.80
C THR A 142 -5.81 2.81 -6.97
N TYR A 143 -6.75 2.56 -7.87
CA TYR A 143 -8.00 3.30 -7.95
C TYR A 143 -8.90 3.02 -6.75
N ARG A 144 -9.98 3.80 -6.61
CA ARG A 144 -10.93 3.66 -5.49
C ARG A 144 -11.55 2.25 -5.37
N ASN A 145 -11.72 1.55 -6.48
CA ASN A 145 -12.25 0.19 -6.51
C ASN A 145 -11.22 -0.90 -6.18
N GLY A 146 -9.96 -0.54 -5.95
CA GLY A 146 -8.86 -1.46 -5.63
C GLY A 146 -8.02 -1.90 -6.83
N ASP A 147 -8.44 -1.61 -8.07
CA ASP A 147 -7.66 -1.95 -9.26
C ASP A 147 -6.31 -1.24 -9.26
N PRO A 148 -5.22 -1.90 -9.68
CA PRO A 148 -3.92 -1.26 -9.75
C PRO A 148 -3.87 -0.17 -10.82
N ILE A 149 -3.16 0.92 -10.52
CA ILE A 149 -2.76 1.93 -11.49
C ILE A 149 -1.41 1.50 -12.05
N THR A 150 -1.22 1.58 -13.36
CA THR A 150 0.04 1.19 -13.99
C THR A 150 1.23 1.96 -13.41
N TYR A 151 2.18 1.24 -12.84
CA TYR A 151 3.46 1.81 -12.44
C TYR A 151 4.40 1.85 -13.64
N ALA A 152 4.98 3.01 -13.94
CA ALA A 152 6.02 3.15 -14.93
C ALA A 152 7.34 3.45 -14.23
N SER A 153 8.31 2.54 -14.33
CA SER A 153 9.64 2.64 -13.73
C SER A 153 10.68 3.26 -14.67
N ASN A 154 10.29 3.51 -15.93
CA ASN A 154 11.14 4.07 -16.97
C ASN A 154 10.31 4.72 -18.09
N ALA A 155 11.02 5.37 -19.01
CA ALA A 155 10.42 6.08 -20.12
C ALA A 155 9.62 5.19 -21.09
N VAL A 156 10.05 3.97 -21.32
CA VAL A 156 9.38 3.05 -22.26
C VAL A 156 7.99 2.67 -21.72
N GLU A 157 7.90 2.31 -20.44
CA GLU A 157 6.66 1.95 -19.77
C GLU A 157 5.70 3.15 -19.68
N TRP A 158 6.23 4.35 -19.35
CA TRP A 158 5.43 5.57 -19.32
C TRP A 158 4.83 5.88 -20.68
N ASN A 159 5.65 5.81 -21.74
CA ASN A 159 5.20 6.07 -23.11
C ASN A 159 4.19 5.04 -23.59
N ALA A 160 4.39 3.77 -23.26
CA ALA A 160 3.44 2.70 -23.60
C ALA A 160 2.06 2.98 -22.98
N ALA A 161 2.01 3.27 -21.69
CA ALA A 161 0.77 3.58 -21.00
C ALA A 161 0.10 4.84 -21.56
N THR A 162 0.86 5.95 -21.70
CA THR A 162 0.29 7.23 -22.11
C THR A 162 -0.13 7.24 -23.57
N ASN A 163 0.54 6.52 -24.48
CA ASN A 163 0.13 6.38 -25.88
C ASN A 163 -1.13 5.54 -26.03
N ALA A 164 -1.34 4.59 -25.14
CA ALA A 164 -2.56 3.80 -25.07
C ALA A 164 -3.73 4.50 -24.35
N GLY A 165 -3.51 5.72 -23.80
CA GLY A 165 -4.52 6.42 -22.99
C GLY A 165 -4.80 5.75 -21.64
N ILE A 166 -3.85 4.98 -21.11
CA ILE A 166 -3.96 4.25 -19.85
C ILE A 166 -3.43 5.12 -18.69
N GLY A 167 -4.19 5.15 -17.59
CA GLY A 167 -3.76 5.80 -16.36
C GLY A 167 -2.49 5.19 -15.78
N ALA A 168 -1.48 6.04 -15.53
CA ALA A 168 -0.19 5.61 -15.01
C ALA A 168 0.37 6.60 -13.99
N TRP A 169 1.30 6.12 -13.18
CA TRP A 169 2.08 6.91 -12.24
C TRP A 169 3.56 6.56 -12.31
N SER A 170 4.40 7.51 -11.90
CA SER A 170 5.84 7.33 -11.74
C SER A 170 6.35 8.14 -10.56
N TYR A 171 7.57 7.85 -10.11
CA TYR A 171 8.34 8.79 -9.30
C TYR A 171 9.07 9.81 -10.19
N TYR A 172 9.38 11.00 -9.64
CA TYR A 172 10.25 11.94 -10.31
C TYR A 172 11.62 11.28 -10.60
N ASN A 173 12.08 11.40 -11.83
CA ASN A 173 13.32 10.79 -12.32
C ASN A 173 13.39 9.26 -12.16
N TRP A 174 12.22 8.58 -12.12
CA TRP A 174 12.09 7.12 -11.90
C TRP A 174 12.67 6.63 -10.57
N ASP A 175 12.97 7.55 -9.64
CA ASP A 175 13.65 7.26 -8.38
C ASP A 175 12.65 7.23 -7.21
N PRO A 176 12.46 6.08 -6.53
CA PRO A 176 11.59 5.95 -5.37
C PRO A 176 11.95 6.88 -4.21
N ALA A 177 13.22 7.31 -4.09
CA ALA A 177 13.63 8.25 -3.05
C ALA A 177 12.92 9.60 -3.18
N ASN A 178 12.60 10.04 -4.39
CA ASN A 178 11.78 11.23 -4.62
C ASN A 178 10.34 11.04 -4.16
N GLY A 179 9.83 9.80 -4.20
CA GLY A 179 8.48 9.48 -3.76
C GLY A 179 8.25 9.75 -2.28
N ALA A 180 9.23 9.50 -1.43
CA ALA A 180 9.15 9.76 0.00
C ALA A 180 8.95 11.26 0.34
N ILE A 181 9.40 12.16 -0.53
CA ILE A 181 9.32 13.61 -0.35
C ILE A 181 8.14 14.20 -1.13
N TYR A 182 8.05 13.90 -2.42
CA TYR A 182 7.15 14.58 -3.36
C TYR A 182 5.89 13.78 -3.70
N GLY A 183 5.80 12.50 -3.28
CA GLY A 183 4.75 11.59 -3.69
C GLY A 183 4.93 11.12 -5.14
N LYS A 184 3.82 10.77 -5.79
CA LYS A 184 3.79 10.27 -7.17
C LYS A 184 3.38 11.34 -8.17
N LEU A 185 3.85 11.18 -9.39
CA LEU A 185 3.41 11.93 -10.56
C LEU A 185 2.45 11.04 -11.36
N TYR A 186 1.25 11.53 -11.62
CA TYR A 186 0.21 10.82 -12.38
C TYR A 186 0.00 11.46 -13.73
N ASN A 187 -0.27 10.67 -14.77
CA ASN A 187 -0.78 11.21 -16.02
C ASN A 187 -2.28 11.56 -15.87
N TRP A 188 -2.81 12.40 -16.76
CA TRP A 188 -4.21 12.82 -16.65
C TRP A 188 -5.22 11.70 -16.98
N TYR A 189 -4.80 10.65 -17.68
CA TYR A 189 -5.65 9.48 -17.87
C TYR A 189 -5.98 8.77 -16.56
N ALA A 190 -5.07 8.79 -15.57
CA ALA A 190 -5.37 8.32 -14.22
C ALA A 190 -6.33 9.26 -13.48
N VAL A 191 -6.22 10.58 -13.70
CA VAL A 191 -7.11 11.59 -13.10
C VAL A 191 -8.56 11.38 -13.54
N ASN A 192 -8.79 11.13 -14.82
CA ASN A 192 -10.11 11.01 -15.45
C ASN A 192 -10.64 9.58 -15.54
N ASP A 193 -9.99 8.62 -14.91
CA ASP A 193 -10.40 7.22 -14.95
C ASP A 193 -11.72 7.02 -14.18
N SER A 194 -12.67 6.30 -14.80
CA SER A 194 -13.98 6.02 -14.23
C SER A 194 -13.94 5.26 -12.90
N ARG A 195 -12.86 4.50 -12.65
CA ARG A 195 -12.58 3.82 -11.38
C ARG A 195 -12.21 4.78 -10.25
N ARG A 196 -12.02 6.06 -10.56
CA ARG A 196 -11.71 7.18 -9.67
C ARG A 196 -10.37 7.05 -8.95
N LEU A 197 -9.50 8.01 -9.20
CA LEU A 197 -8.18 8.11 -8.54
C LEU A 197 -8.29 8.59 -7.09
N ALA A 198 -9.17 9.56 -6.82
CA ALA A 198 -9.36 10.10 -5.47
C ALA A 198 -10.07 9.09 -4.56
N PRO A 199 -9.64 8.95 -3.28
CA PRO A 199 -10.32 8.15 -2.27
C PRO A 199 -11.75 8.61 -2.00
N SER A 200 -12.54 7.76 -1.32
CA SER A 200 -13.89 8.11 -0.88
C SER A 200 -13.85 9.33 0.05
N GLY A 201 -14.81 10.25 -0.13
CA GLY A 201 -14.91 11.51 0.61
C GLY A 201 -13.98 12.61 0.09
N TYR A 202 -13.32 12.37 -1.06
CA TYR A 202 -12.44 13.34 -1.71
C TYR A 202 -12.60 13.31 -3.23
N HIS A 203 -12.29 14.45 -3.86
CA HIS A 203 -12.17 14.58 -5.31
C HIS A 203 -10.89 15.31 -5.70
N ILE A 204 -10.51 15.20 -6.98
CA ILE A 204 -9.42 15.97 -7.57
C ILE A 204 -9.97 17.36 -7.87
N PRO A 205 -9.31 18.44 -7.41
CA PRO A 205 -9.85 19.78 -7.51
C PRO A 205 -10.07 20.23 -8.95
N THR A 206 -11.13 20.97 -9.16
CA THR A 206 -11.38 21.73 -10.38
C THR A 206 -10.47 22.96 -10.46
N LYS A 207 -10.37 23.51 -11.65
CA LYS A 207 -9.73 24.81 -11.90
C LYS A 207 -10.31 25.91 -10.99
N LEU A 208 -11.63 25.90 -10.78
CA LEU A 208 -12.31 26.90 -9.96
C LEU A 208 -11.94 26.78 -8.47
N GLU A 209 -11.84 25.56 -7.96
CA GLU A 209 -11.43 25.32 -6.57
C GLU A 209 -9.99 25.76 -6.33
N PHE A 210 -9.08 25.50 -7.25
CA PHE A 210 -7.73 26.03 -7.17
C PHE A 210 -7.67 27.58 -7.21
N ASN A 211 -8.62 28.25 -7.86
CA ASN A 211 -8.68 29.72 -7.82
C ASN A 211 -8.91 30.25 -6.41
N THR A 212 -9.60 29.52 -5.56
CA THR A 212 -9.75 29.87 -4.13
C THR A 212 -8.41 29.86 -3.40
N LEU A 213 -7.53 28.88 -3.71
CA LEU A 213 -6.14 28.87 -3.19
C LEU A 213 -5.32 30.03 -3.74
N ALA A 214 -5.52 30.40 -5.00
CA ALA A 214 -4.74 31.43 -5.68
C ALA A 214 -4.90 32.84 -5.08
N THR A 215 -5.90 33.05 -4.22
CA THR A 215 -6.03 34.29 -3.42
C THR A 215 -4.96 34.41 -2.34
N ASN A 216 -4.29 33.31 -1.98
CA ASN A 216 -3.19 33.29 -1.02
C ASN A 216 -1.85 33.53 -1.73
N SER A 217 -0.90 34.13 -1.02
CA SER A 217 0.45 34.31 -1.57
C SER A 217 1.18 32.97 -1.71
N GLY A 218 2.08 32.85 -2.69
CA GLY A 218 2.90 31.66 -2.85
C GLY A 218 3.72 31.33 -1.60
N THR A 219 4.18 32.35 -0.88
CA THR A 219 4.95 32.17 0.37
C THR A 219 4.14 31.44 1.43
N THR A 220 2.85 31.72 1.57
CA THR A 220 1.99 31.08 2.57
C THR A 220 1.54 29.67 2.19
N LEU A 221 1.56 29.32 0.91
CA LEU A 221 1.18 28.02 0.37
C LEU A 221 2.34 27.05 0.28
N LYS A 222 3.56 27.53 0.02
CA LYS A 222 4.76 26.70 -0.07
C LYS A 222 5.17 26.13 1.27
N SER A 223 5.71 24.92 1.28
CA SER A 223 6.34 24.34 2.45
C SER A 223 7.48 25.23 2.93
N SER A 224 7.76 25.16 4.23
CA SER A 224 8.92 25.80 4.86
C SER A 224 10.19 24.92 4.75
N SER A 225 10.10 23.82 4.01
CA SER A 225 11.20 22.86 3.84
C SER A 225 12.27 23.37 2.87
N ALA A 226 13.44 22.76 2.95
CA ALA A 226 14.61 23.13 2.13
C ALA A 226 14.46 22.81 0.63
N GLU A 227 13.43 22.08 0.23
CA GLU A 227 13.19 21.69 -1.16
C GLU A 227 13.01 22.90 -2.10
N TRP A 228 12.52 24.04 -1.57
CA TRP A 228 12.43 25.30 -2.30
C TRP A 228 13.72 26.11 -2.31
N GLY A 229 14.80 25.65 -1.66
CA GLY A 229 16.03 26.41 -1.48
C GLY A 229 15.79 27.75 -0.76
N VAL A 230 16.37 28.83 -1.29
CA VAL A 230 16.21 30.20 -0.75
C VAL A 230 14.79 30.78 -0.88
N ASN A 231 13.93 30.12 -1.67
CA ASN A 231 12.53 30.54 -1.88
C ASN A 231 11.53 29.74 -1.05
N SER A 232 11.96 29.13 0.07
CA SER A 232 11.07 28.42 1.00
C SER A 232 9.92 29.29 1.47
N GLY A 233 8.76 28.66 1.66
CA GLY A 233 7.55 29.33 2.15
C GLY A 233 7.51 29.41 3.66
N THR A 234 6.48 30.08 4.17
CA THR A 234 6.14 30.09 5.61
C THR A 234 5.16 28.98 5.96
N ASN A 235 4.47 28.41 4.97
CA ASN A 235 3.44 27.39 5.11
C ASN A 235 2.30 27.80 6.07
N THR A 236 2.01 29.09 6.22
CA THR A 236 1.01 29.55 7.19
C THR A 236 -0.41 29.11 6.85
N THR A 237 -0.70 28.74 5.60
CA THR A 237 -1.97 28.11 5.23
C THR A 237 -2.03 26.62 5.58
N GLY A 238 -0.90 25.99 5.86
CA GLY A 238 -0.80 24.54 6.05
C GLY A 238 -0.94 23.72 4.76
N PHE A 239 -0.98 24.34 3.57
CA PHE A 239 -1.09 23.64 2.28
C PHE A 239 0.15 22.77 2.00
N THR A 240 1.31 23.19 2.48
CA THR A 240 2.59 22.44 2.33
C THR A 240 2.90 22.10 0.86
N GLY A 241 2.77 23.10 -0.02
CA GLY A 241 3.10 22.93 -1.44
C GLY A 241 4.58 22.59 -1.62
N LEU A 242 4.89 21.51 -2.35
CA LEU A 242 6.25 21.03 -2.61
C LEU A 242 6.64 21.25 -4.07
N PRO A 243 7.92 21.56 -4.36
CA PRO A 243 8.43 21.75 -5.72
C PRO A 243 8.80 20.41 -6.36
N GLY A 244 7.82 19.53 -6.53
CA GLY A 244 8.02 18.16 -7.02
C GLY A 244 8.32 18.07 -8.52
N GLY A 245 8.23 19.17 -9.28
CA GLY A 245 8.42 19.18 -10.73
C GLY A 245 7.34 18.39 -11.47
N ASN A 246 7.66 18.02 -12.69
CA ASN A 246 6.80 17.24 -13.58
C ASN A 246 7.59 16.23 -14.42
N ASN A 247 6.88 15.29 -15.06
CA ASN A 247 7.42 14.44 -16.12
C ASN A 247 6.98 15.02 -17.48
N ASN A 248 7.92 15.68 -18.17
CA ASN A 248 7.67 16.30 -19.48
C ASN A 248 8.00 15.33 -20.61
N ILE A 249 7.01 14.63 -21.11
CA ILE A 249 7.16 13.65 -22.18
C ILE A 249 7.55 14.29 -23.52
N SER A 250 7.27 15.58 -23.76
CA SER A 250 7.58 16.25 -25.04
C SER A 250 9.08 16.42 -25.27
N GLN A 251 9.89 16.31 -24.21
CA GLN A 251 11.34 16.45 -24.20
C GLN A 251 12.07 15.11 -23.98
N SER A 252 11.62 14.03 -24.62
CA SER A 252 12.23 12.69 -24.47
C SER A 252 12.15 12.12 -23.05
N ASN A 253 11.01 12.30 -22.38
CA ASN A 253 10.78 11.90 -20.98
C ASN A 253 11.69 12.61 -19.98
N ARG A 254 11.89 13.88 -20.19
CA ARG A 254 12.65 14.71 -19.30
C ARG A 254 11.80 15.13 -18.10
N PHE A 255 12.36 14.96 -16.91
CA PHE A 255 11.81 15.53 -15.69
C PHE A 255 12.30 16.97 -15.54
N GLU A 256 11.39 17.89 -15.20
CA GLU A 256 11.68 19.32 -15.12
C GLU A 256 11.17 19.90 -13.81
N ASP A 257 11.74 21.04 -13.43
CA ASP A 257 11.26 21.97 -12.40
C ASP A 257 11.24 21.43 -10.96
N LYS A 258 11.91 20.29 -10.67
CA LYS A 258 12.12 19.90 -9.26
C LYS A 258 12.96 20.97 -8.55
N GLY A 259 12.49 21.40 -7.38
CA GLY A 259 13.13 22.47 -6.60
C GLY A 259 12.64 23.89 -6.96
N THR A 260 11.93 24.06 -8.07
CA THR A 260 11.48 25.38 -8.54
C THR A 260 9.97 25.51 -8.70
N SER A 261 9.27 24.39 -8.96
CA SER A 261 7.82 24.41 -9.20
C SER A 261 7.11 23.15 -8.70
N GLY A 262 5.94 23.33 -8.13
CA GLY A 262 4.96 22.27 -7.90
C GLY A 262 3.90 22.31 -9.00
N TRP A 263 3.73 21.21 -9.71
CA TRP A 263 2.78 21.04 -10.81
C TRP A 263 1.62 20.16 -10.32
N PHE A 264 0.38 20.66 -10.50
CA PHE A 264 -0.81 19.98 -9.99
C PHE A 264 -1.88 19.87 -11.06
N TRP A 265 -2.31 18.65 -11.40
CA TRP A 265 -3.47 18.46 -12.25
C TRP A 265 -4.76 18.99 -11.61
N THR A 266 -5.65 19.51 -12.46
CA THR A 266 -7.06 19.70 -12.13
C THR A 266 -7.89 18.55 -12.73
N SER A 267 -9.13 18.41 -12.32
CA SER A 267 -10.09 17.48 -12.92
C SER A 267 -10.67 17.99 -14.25
N ASP A 268 -10.37 19.24 -14.64
CA ASP A 268 -10.94 19.83 -15.84
C ASP A 268 -10.15 19.47 -17.09
N GLU A 269 -10.87 18.95 -18.09
CA GLU A 269 -10.35 18.75 -19.45
C GLU A 269 -10.38 20.07 -20.22
N ASP A 270 -9.43 20.27 -21.12
CA ASP A 270 -9.48 21.40 -22.05
C ASP A 270 -10.46 21.10 -23.19
N GLY A 271 -11.65 21.65 -23.09
CA GLY A 271 -12.71 21.46 -24.09
C GLY A 271 -12.36 21.93 -25.49
N ALA A 272 -11.36 22.80 -25.66
CA ALA A 272 -10.86 23.25 -26.95
C ALA A 272 -9.77 22.32 -27.50
N SER A 273 -9.18 21.46 -26.70
CA SER A 273 -8.07 20.57 -27.08
C SER A 273 -8.19 19.20 -26.38
N PRO A 274 -8.82 18.20 -27.02
CA PRO A 274 -9.09 16.89 -26.39
C PRO A 274 -7.86 16.14 -25.88
N THR A 275 -6.66 16.52 -26.32
CA THR A 275 -5.39 15.92 -25.87
C THR A 275 -4.81 16.59 -24.63
N LYS A 276 -5.43 17.67 -24.14
CA LYS A 276 -4.95 18.50 -23.03
C LYS A 276 -5.93 18.56 -21.87
N ALA A 277 -5.40 18.90 -20.70
CA ALA A 277 -6.17 19.15 -19.48
C ALA A 277 -5.55 20.33 -18.72
N TYR A 278 -6.35 20.96 -17.87
CA TYR A 278 -5.88 22.10 -17.08
C TYR A 278 -5.06 21.63 -15.88
N PHE A 279 -4.11 22.47 -15.49
CA PHE A 279 -3.24 22.26 -14.33
C PHE A 279 -3.00 23.60 -13.61
N ARG A 280 -2.35 23.52 -12.46
CA ARG A 280 -1.90 24.66 -11.67
C ARG A 280 -0.42 24.53 -11.35
N LEU A 281 0.28 25.63 -11.44
CA LEU A 281 1.70 25.75 -11.15
C LEU A 281 1.91 26.61 -9.90
N LEU A 282 2.51 26.04 -8.87
CA LEU A 282 3.04 26.80 -7.73
C LEU A 282 4.52 27.05 -7.98
N HIS A 283 4.88 28.32 -8.25
CA HIS A 283 6.23 28.69 -8.65
C HIS A 283 7.06 29.22 -7.47
N GLN A 284 8.38 29.05 -7.53
CA GLN A 284 9.30 29.47 -6.46
C GLN A 284 9.23 30.96 -6.12
N THR A 285 9.01 31.85 -7.09
CA THR A 285 8.98 33.32 -6.93
C THR A 285 7.58 33.91 -6.93
N ALA A 286 6.55 33.08 -7.21
CA ALA A 286 5.17 33.52 -7.29
C ALA A 286 4.24 32.61 -6.48
N GLY A 287 2.94 32.93 -6.46
CA GLY A 287 1.88 32.04 -5.99
C GLY A 287 1.50 31.02 -7.06
N PHE A 288 0.24 30.57 -7.00
CA PHE A 288 -0.30 29.80 -8.10
C PHE A 288 -0.41 30.64 -9.37
N VAL A 289 0.11 30.12 -10.46
CA VAL A 289 0.04 30.71 -11.78
C VAL A 289 -0.95 29.91 -12.62
N ASP A 290 -1.88 30.60 -13.27
CA ASP A 290 -2.74 29.97 -14.29
C ASP A 290 -1.98 29.93 -15.61
N VAL A 291 -1.55 28.75 -15.99
CA VAL A 291 -0.67 28.54 -17.17
C VAL A 291 -1.38 27.81 -18.31
N GLY A 292 -2.71 27.63 -18.23
CA GLY A 292 -3.49 27.00 -19.29
C GLY A 292 -3.58 25.50 -19.18
N SER A 293 -3.45 24.79 -20.31
CA SER A 293 -3.59 23.35 -20.42
C SER A 293 -2.35 22.70 -21.00
N TYR A 294 -2.06 21.48 -20.55
CA TYR A 294 -0.94 20.67 -21.03
C TYR A 294 -1.41 19.30 -21.50
N LEU A 295 -0.55 18.61 -22.24
CA LEU A 295 -0.86 17.27 -22.75
C LEU A 295 -1.17 16.31 -21.60
N LYS A 296 -2.26 15.56 -21.71
CA LYS A 296 -2.70 14.54 -20.77
C LYS A 296 -1.65 13.49 -20.44
N LYS A 297 -0.63 13.37 -21.27
CA LYS A 297 0.51 12.45 -21.11
C LYS A 297 1.54 12.89 -20.07
N TYR A 298 1.53 14.16 -19.66
CA TYR A 298 2.45 14.66 -18.63
C TYR A 298 2.20 13.99 -17.30
N GLY A 299 3.23 13.87 -16.46
CA GLY A 299 3.13 13.44 -15.08
C GLY A 299 3.17 14.62 -14.14
N MET A 300 2.12 14.81 -13.32
CA MET A 300 2.05 15.87 -12.33
C MET A 300 1.52 15.34 -10.99
N SER A 301 1.81 16.06 -9.92
CA SER A 301 1.26 15.79 -8.58
C SER A 301 -0.25 15.99 -8.54
N ILE A 302 -0.89 15.40 -7.53
CA ILE A 302 -2.32 15.56 -7.26
C ILE A 302 -2.49 16.04 -5.82
N ARG A 303 -3.34 17.03 -5.63
CA ARG A 303 -3.95 17.41 -4.35
C ARG A 303 -5.41 17.04 -4.38
N LEU A 304 -6.01 16.88 -3.21
CA LEU A 304 -7.42 16.55 -3.11
C LEU A 304 -8.15 17.61 -2.29
N VAL A 305 -9.43 17.77 -2.62
CA VAL A 305 -10.40 18.52 -1.84
C VAL A 305 -11.41 17.54 -1.26
N ARG A 306 -11.84 17.77 -0.04
CA ARG A 306 -12.87 16.97 0.62
C ARG A 306 -14.24 17.32 0.02
N ASP A 307 -15.07 16.27 -0.22
CA ASP A 307 -16.44 16.38 -0.73
C ASP A 307 -17.35 17.15 0.24
#